data_b53eff45dd20fe7fde9ac3d93083025d
#
_entry.id   b53eff45dd20fe7fde9ac3d93083025d
#
_cell.length_a   1.000
_cell.length_b   1.000
_cell.length_c   1.000
_cell.angle_alpha   90.00
_cell.angle_beta   90.00
_cell.angle_gamma   90.00
#
_symmetry.space_group_name_H-M   'P 1'
#
loop_
_entity.id
_entity.type
_entity.pdbx_description
1 polymer ?
#
loop_
_entity_poly.entity_id
_entity_poly.type
_entity_poly.pdbx_seq_one_letter_code
_entity_poly.pdbx_strand_id
1 'polypeptide(L)'
;LITIIGMTTTNPYHSINPAIRSRCQIFELKPLTNMDIKNGINKVIKSNLLENIKIDDEVIDYIIKLSNGDLRYAYNLLEIAFYTSSDKTVTIDNIKDINNKPVYFDDKDGDSYYDLLSALQKSIRGSDADASVYYLGRLIHSGDFESIYRRLSVIAYEDIGLANPSMGPKVSAAISACERLGMPELIIPLSSIVIELALSPKSNSAYLAIDKVMKDIENGCAYSVPKHINSTAFGYKYPHDYKDGFVVQQYLPDELVNRKYYVPKTTSKYELLLKEMYEKRKNAK
;
A
#
# COMPACT_ATOMS: atom_id res chain seq x y z
N LEU A 1 32.94 -5.97 -24.07
CA LEU A 1 31.77 -6.62 -23.47
C LEU A 1 31.64 -6.11 -22.01
N ILE A 2 30.52 -5.52 -21.67
CA ILE A 2 30.24 -5.03 -20.31
C ILE A 2 29.16 -5.92 -19.73
N THR A 3 29.41 -6.49 -18.53
CA THR A 3 28.40 -7.18 -17.73
C THR A 3 27.79 -6.20 -16.75
N ILE A 4 26.46 -6.08 -16.74
CA ILE A 4 25.71 -5.20 -15.83
C ILE A 4 25.06 -6.08 -14.78
N ILE A 5 25.31 -5.76 -13.49
CA ILE A 5 24.61 -6.36 -12.34
C ILE A 5 23.84 -5.24 -11.66
N GLY A 6 22.52 -5.33 -11.67
CA GLY A 6 21.63 -4.42 -10.96
C GLY A 6 21.03 -5.11 -9.73
N MET A 7 20.91 -4.40 -8.62
CA MET A 7 20.23 -4.85 -7.40
C MET A 7 19.12 -3.89 -7.04
N THR A 8 17.96 -4.42 -6.66
CA THR A 8 16.80 -3.64 -6.21
C THR A 8 16.04 -4.40 -5.14
N THR A 9 15.42 -3.68 -4.22
CA THR A 9 14.47 -4.23 -3.23
C THR A 9 13.03 -4.20 -3.73
N THR A 10 12.76 -3.50 -4.86
CA THR A 10 11.43 -3.42 -5.47
C THR A 10 11.22 -4.53 -6.49
N ASN A 11 9.95 -4.90 -6.73
CA ASN A 11 9.62 -5.90 -7.73
C ASN A 11 10.14 -5.46 -9.12
N PRO A 12 11.07 -6.21 -9.74
CA PRO A 12 11.70 -5.86 -11.01
C PRO A 12 10.70 -5.79 -12.19
N TYR A 13 9.56 -6.46 -12.08
CA TYR A 13 8.51 -6.42 -13.10
C TYR A 13 7.80 -5.06 -13.17
N HIS A 14 7.82 -4.29 -12.10
CA HIS A 14 7.25 -2.94 -12.03
C HIS A 14 8.29 -1.83 -12.14
N SER A 15 9.50 -2.05 -11.62
CA SER A 15 10.52 -1.02 -11.50
C SER A 15 11.51 -0.95 -12.66
N ILE A 16 11.68 -2.04 -13.43
CA ILE A 16 12.66 -2.11 -14.52
C ILE A 16 11.96 -2.08 -15.88
N ASN A 17 12.45 -1.21 -16.78
CA ASN A 17 11.95 -1.11 -18.14
C ASN A 17 11.95 -2.50 -18.83
N PRO A 18 10.85 -2.90 -19.51
CA PRO A 18 10.73 -4.19 -20.19
C PRO A 18 11.89 -4.50 -21.16
N ALA A 19 12.44 -3.48 -21.85
CA ALA A 19 13.55 -3.66 -22.77
C ALA A 19 14.86 -4.07 -22.08
N ILE A 20 15.10 -3.60 -20.86
CA ILE A 20 16.26 -4.03 -20.03
C ILE A 20 15.97 -5.41 -19.44
N ARG A 21 14.78 -5.60 -18.90
CA ARG A 21 14.37 -6.84 -18.26
C ARG A 21 14.45 -8.05 -19.20
N SER A 22 14.06 -7.88 -20.47
CA SER A 22 14.16 -8.95 -21.48
C SER A 22 15.59 -9.38 -21.83
N ARG A 23 16.59 -8.59 -21.45
CA ARG A 23 18.02 -8.84 -21.68
C ARG A 23 18.78 -9.24 -20.43
N CYS A 24 18.10 -9.33 -19.28
CA CYS A 24 18.71 -9.67 -18.01
C CYS A 24 18.13 -10.97 -17.46
N GLN A 25 18.97 -11.73 -16.74
CA GLN A 25 18.52 -12.82 -15.89
C GLN A 25 18.09 -12.24 -14.54
N ILE A 26 16.91 -12.58 -14.08
CA ILE A 26 16.39 -12.14 -12.79
C ILE A 26 16.61 -13.25 -11.75
N PHE A 27 17.26 -12.90 -10.64
CA PHE A 27 17.45 -13.77 -9.49
C PHE A 27 16.76 -13.15 -8.28
N GLU A 28 15.85 -13.89 -7.68
CA GLU A 28 15.21 -13.49 -6.42
C GLU A 28 16.05 -13.97 -5.24
N LEU A 29 16.46 -13.04 -4.38
CA LEU A 29 17.10 -13.34 -3.12
C LEU A 29 16.02 -13.40 -2.04
N LYS A 30 15.87 -14.56 -1.42
CA LYS A 30 14.93 -14.75 -0.31
C LYS A 30 15.51 -14.20 0.99
N PRO A 31 14.65 -13.74 1.94
CA PRO A 31 15.10 -13.39 3.28
C PRO A 31 15.89 -14.53 3.92
N LEU A 32 16.87 -14.19 4.74
CA LEU A 32 17.65 -15.17 5.48
C LEU A 32 16.79 -15.83 6.56
N THR A 33 16.96 -17.12 6.74
CA THR A 33 16.30 -17.86 7.83
C THR A 33 16.97 -17.58 9.17
N ASN A 34 16.27 -17.83 10.29
CA ASN A 34 16.84 -17.73 11.63
C ASN A 34 18.13 -18.58 11.76
N MET A 35 18.20 -19.72 11.08
CA MET A 35 19.39 -20.57 11.06
C MET A 35 20.55 -19.93 10.30
N ASP A 36 20.27 -19.23 9.19
CA ASP A 36 21.29 -18.51 8.43
C ASP A 36 21.89 -17.37 9.26
N ILE A 37 21.05 -16.61 9.98
CA ILE A 37 21.49 -15.55 10.89
C ILE A 37 22.33 -16.14 12.04
N LYS A 38 21.87 -17.24 12.67
CA LYS A 38 22.62 -17.94 13.72
C LYS A 38 24.00 -18.38 13.23
N ASN A 39 24.05 -18.96 12.03
CA ASN A 39 25.30 -19.36 11.40
C ASN A 39 26.21 -18.16 11.11
N GLY A 40 25.66 -17.04 10.69
CA GLY A 40 26.39 -15.78 10.50
C GLY A 40 27.03 -15.30 11.82
N ILE A 41 26.23 -15.14 12.88
CA ILE A 41 26.70 -14.72 14.21
C ILE A 41 27.81 -15.68 14.72
N ASN A 42 27.59 -16.97 14.62
CA ASN A 42 28.58 -17.97 15.05
C ASN A 42 29.90 -17.89 14.26
N LYS A 43 29.86 -17.51 12.96
CA LYS A 43 31.08 -17.26 12.19
C LYS A 43 31.85 -16.06 12.73
N VAL A 44 31.17 -14.97 13.10
CA VAL A 44 31.83 -13.78 13.71
C VAL A 44 32.48 -14.15 15.04
N ILE A 45 31.75 -14.86 15.91
CA ILE A 45 32.28 -15.31 17.21
C ILE A 45 33.53 -16.17 17.01
N LYS A 46 33.52 -17.11 16.06
CA LYS A 46 34.65 -18.01 15.78
C LYS A 46 35.83 -17.34 15.06
N SER A 47 35.57 -16.23 14.34
CA SER A 47 36.62 -15.53 13.57
C SER A 47 37.59 -14.71 14.41
N ASN A 48 37.37 -14.61 15.71
CA ASN A 48 38.15 -13.78 16.65
C ASN A 48 38.10 -12.26 16.34
N LEU A 49 37.15 -11.81 15.49
CA LEU A 49 36.94 -10.39 15.23
C LEU A 49 36.47 -9.62 16.48
N LEU A 50 35.74 -10.32 17.36
CA LEU A 50 35.32 -9.83 18.67
C LEU A 50 36.09 -10.65 19.73
N GLU A 51 37.31 -10.21 20.04
CA GLU A 51 38.22 -10.94 20.91
C GLU A 51 37.66 -11.19 22.32
N ASN A 52 37.62 -12.47 22.72
CA ASN A 52 37.12 -12.93 24.02
C ASN A 52 35.68 -12.58 24.34
N ILE A 53 34.82 -12.48 23.31
CA ILE A 53 33.38 -12.29 23.51
C ILE A 53 32.79 -13.44 24.33
N LYS A 54 31.98 -13.10 25.31
CA LYS A 54 31.17 -14.03 26.08
C LYS A 54 29.72 -13.75 25.78
N ILE A 55 29.03 -14.73 25.24
CA ILE A 55 27.63 -14.59 24.83
C ILE A 55 26.95 -15.96 24.94
N ASP A 56 25.78 -15.98 25.55
CA ASP A 56 24.95 -17.17 25.69
C ASP A 56 24.04 -17.39 24.49
N ASP A 57 23.65 -18.63 24.24
CA ASP A 57 22.73 -18.98 23.13
C ASP A 57 21.38 -18.24 23.20
N GLU A 58 20.88 -17.96 24.40
CA GLU A 58 19.65 -17.15 24.59
C GLU A 58 19.78 -15.72 24.04
N VAL A 59 20.95 -15.11 24.22
CA VAL A 59 21.26 -13.76 23.71
C VAL A 59 21.35 -13.79 22.18
N ILE A 60 21.97 -14.83 21.63
CA ILE A 60 22.04 -15.04 20.17
C ILE A 60 20.61 -15.19 19.60
N ASP A 61 19.80 -16.03 20.21
CA ASP A 61 18.41 -16.23 19.79
C ASP A 61 17.57 -14.94 19.93
N TYR A 62 17.89 -14.10 20.92
CA TYR A 62 17.27 -12.78 21.06
C TYR A 62 17.68 -11.83 19.92
N ILE A 63 18.97 -11.75 19.57
CA ILE A 63 19.48 -10.97 18.44
C ILE A 63 18.84 -11.44 17.12
N ILE A 64 18.72 -12.76 16.92
CA ILE A 64 18.08 -13.35 15.73
C ILE A 64 16.64 -12.87 15.59
N LYS A 65 15.89 -12.91 16.69
CA LYS A 65 14.51 -12.40 16.70
C LYS A 65 14.44 -10.91 16.33
N LEU A 66 15.35 -10.09 16.87
CA LEU A 66 15.42 -8.66 16.62
C LEU A 66 15.77 -8.33 15.16
N SER A 67 16.59 -9.18 14.55
CA SER A 67 17.12 -8.93 13.20
C SER A 67 16.09 -9.17 12.09
N ASN A 68 15.03 -9.91 12.36
CA ASN A 68 13.96 -10.22 11.39
C ASN A 68 14.50 -10.56 9.98
N GLY A 69 15.50 -11.45 9.90
CA GLY A 69 16.12 -11.84 8.64
C GLY A 69 17.21 -10.89 8.10
N ASP A 70 17.51 -9.78 8.78
CA ASP A 70 18.59 -8.85 8.40
C ASP A 70 19.88 -9.18 9.16
N LEU A 71 20.81 -9.84 8.46
CA LEU A 71 22.11 -10.20 9.02
C LEU A 71 22.98 -8.98 9.36
N ARG A 72 22.87 -7.88 8.63
CA ARG A 72 23.62 -6.66 8.90
C ARG A 72 23.16 -6.03 10.21
N TYR A 73 21.86 -5.98 10.43
CA TYR A 73 21.29 -5.50 11.69
C TYR A 73 21.71 -6.41 12.87
N ALA A 74 21.70 -7.72 12.69
CA ALA A 74 22.18 -8.66 13.70
C ALA A 74 23.66 -8.41 14.06
N TYR A 75 24.52 -8.18 13.08
CA TYR A 75 25.93 -7.87 13.32
C TYR A 75 26.12 -6.53 14.03
N ASN A 76 25.39 -5.50 13.63
CA ASN A 76 25.47 -4.20 14.29
C ASN A 76 25.04 -4.27 15.75
N LEU A 77 23.96 -4.99 16.07
CA LEU A 77 23.54 -5.20 17.47
C LEU A 77 24.63 -5.92 18.27
N LEU A 78 25.18 -7.00 17.73
CA LEU A 78 26.26 -7.78 18.39
C LEU A 78 27.48 -6.91 18.62
N GLU A 79 27.93 -6.16 17.62
CA GLU A 79 29.10 -5.29 17.67
C GLU A 79 28.94 -4.18 18.72
N ILE A 80 27.82 -3.44 18.68
CA ILE A 80 27.55 -2.36 19.64
C ILE A 80 27.50 -2.94 21.07
N ALA A 81 26.77 -4.06 21.26
CA ALA A 81 26.66 -4.68 22.57
C ALA A 81 28.02 -5.16 23.11
N PHE A 82 28.89 -5.67 22.25
CA PHE A 82 30.26 -6.05 22.62
C PHE A 82 31.09 -4.83 23.06
N TYR A 83 31.08 -3.74 22.30
CA TYR A 83 31.88 -2.55 22.64
C TYR A 83 31.31 -1.73 23.81
N THR A 84 30.00 -1.86 24.11
CA THR A 84 29.38 -1.19 25.28
C THR A 84 29.50 -2.02 26.57
N SER A 85 29.79 -3.31 26.47
CA SER A 85 30.00 -4.17 27.65
C SER A 85 31.40 -3.97 28.27
N SER A 86 31.45 -3.81 29.59
CA SER A 86 32.70 -3.54 30.31
C SER A 86 33.62 -4.77 30.40
N ASP A 87 33.06 -5.98 30.35
CA ASP A 87 33.78 -7.26 30.55
C ASP A 87 33.69 -8.19 29.31
N LYS A 88 33.27 -7.64 28.15
CA LYS A 88 33.06 -8.38 26.90
C LYS A 88 31.96 -9.45 27.00
N THR A 89 31.09 -9.35 28.02
CA THR A 89 29.91 -10.22 28.17
C THR A 89 28.71 -9.52 27.61
N VAL A 90 28.13 -10.08 26.54
CA VAL A 90 26.90 -9.57 25.91
C VAL A 90 25.69 -10.22 26.57
N THR A 91 24.82 -9.40 27.12
CA THR A 91 23.61 -9.84 27.82
C THR A 91 22.36 -9.33 27.10
N ILE A 92 21.17 -9.90 27.39
CA ILE A 92 19.90 -9.45 26.87
C ILE A 92 19.64 -7.99 27.27
N ASP A 93 20.03 -7.58 28.47
CA ASP A 93 19.83 -6.21 28.95
C ASP A 93 20.71 -5.21 28.17
N ASN A 94 21.97 -5.56 27.85
CA ASN A 94 22.79 -4.74 26.97
C ASN A 94 22.11 -4.54 25.60
N ILE A 95 21.52 -5.59 25.03
CA ILE A 95 20.80 -5.49 23.75
C ILE A 95 19.55 -4.61 23.88
N LYS A 96 18.81 -4.70 24.99
CA LYS A 96 17.64 -3.83 25.23
C LYS A 96 18.02 -2.37 25.39
N ASP A 97 19.08 -2.06 26.10
CA ASP A 97 19.59 -0.71 26.31
C ASP A 97 20.01 -0.03 25.00
N ILE A 98 20.62 -0.80 24.10
CA ILE A 98 21.00 -0.34 22.75
C ILE A 98 19.77 -0.15 21.88
N ASN A 99 18.80 -1.03 22.02
CA ASN A 99 17.60 -1.05 21.22
C ASN A 99 16.44 -0.37 21.95
N ASN A 100 16.51 0.96 22.07
CA ASN A 100 15.46 1.80 22.68
C ASN A 100 14.09 1.74 21.99
N LYS A 101 13.92 0.92 20.96
CA LYS A 101 12.64 0.61 20.34
C LYS A 101 12.08 -0.66 20.97
N PRO A 102 10.84 -0.66 21.50
CA PRO A 102 10.19 -1.90 21.88
C PRO A 102 10.10 -2.78 20.63
N VAL A 103 10.85 -3.88 20.63
CA VAL A 103 10.78 -4.86 19.56
C VAL A 103 9.54 -5.69 19.82
N TYR A 104 8.51 -5.39 19.08
CA TYR A 104 7.41 -6.32 18.96
C TYR A 104 7.87 -7.46 18.05
N PHE A 105 7.96 -8.64 18.64
CA PHE A 105 8.27 -9.85 17.91
C PHE A 105 7.21 -10.07 16.83
N ASP A 106 7.62 -10.02 15.56
CA ASP A 106 6.88 -10.79 14.57
C ASP A 106 7.02 -12.25 15.00
N ASP A 107 5.89 -12.88 15.32
CA ASP A 107 5.84 -14.30 15.65
C ASP A 107 6.55 -15.11 14.58
N LYS A 108 7.03 -16.30 14.93
CA LYS A 108 7.68 -17.25 13.99
C LYS A 108 6.82 -17.58 12.75
N ASP A 109 5.52 -17.25 12.81
CA ASP A 109 4.52 -17.30 11.74
C ASP A 109 4.05 -15.87 11.36
N GLY A 110 4.87 -14.85 11.60
CA GLY A 110 4.51 -13.44 11.44
C GLY A 110 4.00 -13.10 10.05
N ASP A 111 2.83 -12.47 10.03
CA ASP A 111 2.24 -11.90 8.82
C ASP A 111 3.27 -11.06 8.09
N SER A 112 3.43 -11.29 6.80
CA SER A 112 4.27 -10.41 6.00
C SER A 112 3.73 -8.98 6.09
N TYR A 113 4.60 -7.99 5.90
CA TYR A 113 4.18 -6.58 5.86
C TYR A 113 3.02 -6.36 4.87
N TYR A 114 3.03 -7.09 3.75
CA TYR A 114 1.95 -7.06 2.76
C TYR A 114 0.64 -7.65 3.28
N ASP A 115 0.70 -8.65 4.15
CA ASP A 115 -0.49 -9.21 4.80
C ASP A 115 -1.11 -8.22 5.78
N LEU A 116 -0.29 -7.44 6.51
CA LEU A 116 -0.76 -6.36 7.38
C LEU A 116 -1.46 -5.23 6.58
N LEU A 117 -0.88 -4.80 5.45
CA LEU A 117 -1.53 -3.83 4.55
C LEU A 117 -2.85 -4.38 3.98
N SER A 118 -2.89 -5.67 3.65
CA SER A 118 -4.09 -6.36 3.19
C SER A 118 -5.14 -6.46 4.29
N ALA A 119 -4.72 -6.79 5.51
CA ALA A 119 -5.60 -6.88 6.68
C ALA A 119 -6.20 -5.53 7.05
N LEU A 120 -5.41 -4.45 7.04
CA LEU A 120 -5.89 -3.07 7.22
C LEU A 120 -6.97 -2.73 6.19
N GLN A 121 -6.73 -2.97 4.91
CA GLN A 121 -7.72 -2.69 3.88
C GLN A 121 -8.99 -3.53 4.04
N LYS A 122 -8.85 -4.82 4.34
CA LYS A 122 -9.99 -5.74 4.51
C LYS A 122 -10.82 -5.40 5.74
N SER A 123 -10.20 -5.01 6.86
CA SER A 123 -10.90 -4.59 8.06
C SER A 123 -11.68 -3.28 7.84
N ILE A 124 -11.07 -2.28 7.18
CA ILE A 124 -11.76 -1.05 6.77
C ILE A 124 -12.93 -1.37 5.83
N ARG A 125 -12.71 -2.21 4.83
CA ARG A 125 -13.75 -2.66 3.89
C ARG A 125 -14.89 -3.39 4.60
N GLY A 126 -14.56 -4.19 5.61
CA GLY A 126 -15.50 -4.91 6.46
C GLY A 126 -16.18 -4.04 7.53
N SER A 127 -15.81 -2.75 7.65
CA SER A 127 -16.33 -1.81 8.65
C SER A 127 -16.03 -2.21 10.11
N ASP A 128 -14.92 -2.92 10.31
CA ASP A 128 -14.39 -3.24 11.63
C ASP A 128 -13.36 -2.19 12.05
N ALA A 129 -13.81 -1.22 12.87
CA ALA A 129 -12.95 -0.11 13.29
C ALA A 129 -11.85 -0.58 14.26
N ASP A 130 -12.14 -1.53 15.16
CA ASP A 130 -11.17 -2.03 16.13
C ASP A 130 -10.04 -2.80 15.46
N ALA A 131 -10.38 -3.71 14.55
CA ALA A 131 -9.38 -4.41 13.72
C ALA A 131 -8.58 -3.44 12.87
N SER A 132 -9.22 -2.41 12.30
CA SER A 132 -8.55 -1.40 11.47
C SER A 132 -7.50 -0.63 12.25
N VAL A 133 -7.82 -0.19 13.48
CA VAL A 133 -6.87 0.52 14.35
C VAL A 133 -5.75 -0.42 14.82
N TYR A 134 -6.07 -1.68 15.11
CA TYR A 134 -5.07 -2.68 15.50
C TYR A 134 -4.02 -2.90 14.39
N TYR A 135 -4.46 -3.16 13.15
CA TYR A 135 -3.53 -3.35 12.01
C TYR A 135 -2.79 -2.06 11.65
N LEU A 136 -3.42 -0.89 11.80
CA LEU A 136 -2.74 0.40 11.68
C LEU A 136 -1.59 0.51 12.69
N GLY A 137 -1.83 0.17 13.96
CA GLY A 137 -0.81 0.21 15.01
C GLY A 137 0.39 -0.68 14.68
N ARG A 138 0.15 -1.91 14.21
CA ARG A 138 1.20 -2.82 13.74
C ARG A 138 2.00 -2.24 12.57
N LEU A 139 1.34 -1.62 11.60
CA LEU A 139 2.00 -0.99 10.45
C LEU A 139 2.80 0.26 10.84
N ILE A 140 2.30 1.11 11.75
CA ILE A 140 3.03 2.27 12.27
C ILE A 140 4.36 1.82 12.89
N HIS A 141 4.34 0.68 13.58
CA HIS A 141 5.52 0.13 14.22
C HIS A 141 6.62 -0.24 13.22
N SER A 142 6.27 -0.66 11.99
CA SER A 142 7.24 -0.97 10.93
C SER A 142 7.98 0.27 10.42
N GLY A 143 7.43 1.48 10.62
CA GLY A 143 8.02 2.76 10.20
C GLY A 143 7.89 3.10 8.72
N ASP A 144 7.25 2.26 7.90
CA ASP A 144 6.97 2.55 6.49
C ASP A 144 5.64 3.30 6.33
N PHE A 145 5.68 4.58 6.62
CA PHE A 145 4.49 5.45 6.54
C PHE A 145 4.02 5.67 5.10
N GLU A 146 4.93 5.67 4.13
CA GLU A 146 4.59 5.88 2.71
C GLU A 146 3.64 4.81 2.18
N SER A 147 3.88 3.56 2.51
CA SER A 147 2.99 2.46 2.13
C SER A 147 1.63 2.54 2.83
N ILE A 148 1.59 3.00 4.08
CA ILE A 148 0.33 3.28 4.80
C ILE A 148 -0.45 4.38 4.06
N TYR A 149 0.18 5.50 3.73
CA TYR A 149 -0.45 6.64 3.04
C TYR A 149 -1.01 6.25 1.67
N ARG A 150 -0.23 5.52 0.89
CA ARG A 150 -0.69 4.96 -0.39
C ARG A 150 -1.91 4.06 -0.20
N ARG A 151 -1.88 3.18 0.79
CA ARG A 151 -2.99 2.24 1.06
C ARG A 151 -4.26 2.99 1.46
N LEU A 152 -4.17 3.96 2.35
CA LEU A 152 -5.31 4.77 2.77
C LEU A 152 -5.91 5.55 1.59
N SER A 153 -5.06 6.10 0.71
CA SER A 153 -5.51 6.77 -0.52
C SER A 153 -6.27 5.82 -1.44
N VAL A 154 -5.76 4.61 -1.66
CA VAL A 154 -6.45 3.58 -2.45
C VAL A 154 -7.82 3.25 -1.83
N ILE A 155 -7.87 2.99 -0.52
CA ILE A 155 -9.11 2.67 0.19
C ILE A 155 -10.16 3.78 0.03
N ALA A 156 -9.74 5.06 0.14
CA ALA A 156 -10.65 6.20 0.02
C ALA A 156 -11.36 6.27 -1.34
N TYR A 157 -10.67 5.91 -2.42
CA TYR A 157 -11.23 5.99 -3.78
C TYR A 157 -11.78 4.64 -4.28
N GLU A 158 -11.21 3.51 -3.86
CA GLU A 158 -11.65 2.18 -4.28
C GLU A 158 -12.82 1.67 -3.44
N ASP A 159 -12.68 1.68 -2.10
CA ASP A 159 -13.64 1.04 -1.21
C ASP A 159 -14.77 1.98 -0.76
N ILE A 160 -14.43 3.24 -0.46
CA ILE A 160 -15.41 4.27 -0.08
C ILE A 160 -16.00 4.93 -1.33
N GLY A 161 -15.15 5.42 -2.22
CA GLY A 161 -15.52 5.96 -3.53
C GLY A 161 -16.68 6.94 -3.49
N LEU A 162 -17.68 6.69 -4.33
CA LEU A 162 -18.85 7.54 -4.46
C LEU A 162 -19.85 7.44 -3.29
N ALA A 163 -19.65 6.50 -2.35
CA ALA A 163 -20.51 6.45 -1.18
C ALA A 163 -20.24 7.63 -0.22
N ASN A 164 -18.98 8.10 -0.13
CA ASN A 164 -18.62 9.30 0.62
C ASN A 164 -17.44 10.03 -0.07
N PRO A 165 -17.71 10.89 -1.06
CA PRO A 165 -16.66 11.54 -1.85
C PRO A 165 -15.79 12.51 -1.05
N SER A 166 -16.17 12.87 0.16
CA SER A 166 -15.35 13.72 1.03
C SER A 166 -14.13 12.99 1.60
N MET A 167 -14.10 11.65 1.54
CA MET A 167 -13.00 10.87 2.14
C MET A 167 -11.67 11.03 1.41
N GLY A 168 -11.65 11.17 0.10
CA GLY A 168 -10.43 11.44 -0.66
C GLY A 168 -9.68 12.68 -0.16
N PRO A 169 -10.31 13.88 -0.17
CA PRO A 169 -9.72 15.10 0.39
C PRO A 169 -9.34 14.98 1.89
N LYS A 170 -10.15 14.32 2.71
CA LYS A 170 -9.85 14.13 4.13
C LYS A 170 -8.61 13.26 4.34
N VAL A 171 -8.47 12.16 3.59
CA VAL A 171 -7.27 11.32 3.64
C VAL A 171 -6.04 12.13 3.24
N SER A 172 -6.11 12.91 2.16
CA SER A 172 -5.00 13.78 1.74
C SER A 172 -4.63 14.80 2.82
N ALA A 173 -5.61 15.40 3.48
CA ALA A 173 -5.37 16.33 4.58
C ALA A 173 -4.75 15.64 5.80
N ALA A 174 -5.20 14.44 6.15
CA ALA A 174 -4.64 13.65 7.25
C ALA A 174 -3.18 13.25 6.96
N ILE A 175 -2.87 12.81 5.73
CA ILE A 175 -1.50 12.51 5.31
C ILE A 175 -0.61 13.75 5.44
N SER A 176 -1.05 14.90 4.93
CA SER A 176 -0.30 16.16 5.04
C SER A 176 -0.08 16.61 6.49
N ALA A 177 -1.03 16.33 7.39
CA ALA A 177 -0.85 16.55 8.82
C ALA A 177 0.21 15.59 9.41
N CYS A 178 0.18 14.31 9.04
CA CYS A 178 1.17 13.31 9.49
C CYS A 178 2.59 13.69 9.09
N GLU A 179 2.79 14.14 7.83
CA GLU A 179 4.09 14.57 7.32
C GLU A 179 4.67 15.78 8.07
N ARG A 180 3.80 16.69 8.56
CA ARG A 180 4.22 17.87 9.32
C ARG A 180 4.49 17.55 10.79
N LEU A 181 3.72 16.65 11.38
CA LEU A 181 3.83 16.34 12.80
C LEU A 181 4.97 15.37 13.08
N GLY A 182 5.13 14.33 12.25
CA GLY A 182 6.09 13.26 12.53
C GLY A 182 5.69 12.41 13.74
N MET A 183 6.56 11.47 14.12
CA MET A 183 6.38 10.67 15.34
C MET A 183 6.74 11.50 16.60
N PRO A 184 6.01 11.35 17.69
CA PRO A 184 4.90 10.40 17.92
C PRO A 184 3.52 10.91 17.51
N GLU A 185 3.33 12.17 17.17
CA GLU A 185 2.03 12.82 17.02
C GLU A 185 1.27 12.40 15.76
N LEU A 186 1.94 11.90 14.70
CA LEU A 186 1.28 11.45 13.48
C LEU A 186 0.25 10.33 13.70
N ILE A 187 0.34 9.59 14.82
CA ILE A 187 -0.63 8.54 15.16
C ILE A 187 -2.06 9.09 15.35
N ILE A 188 -2.16 10.36 15.74
CA ILE A 188 -3.45 11.02 16.03
C ILE A 188 -4.29 11.20 14.76
N PRO A 189 -3.79 11.91 13.72
CA PRO A 189 -4.54 12.02 12.45
C PRO A 189 -4.72 10.67 11.75
N LEU A 190 -3.76 9.73 11.85
CA LEU A 190 -3.90 8.40 11.27
C LEU A 190 -5.04 7.60 11.91
N SER A 191 -5.11 7.56 13.23
CA SER A 191 -6.19 6.83 13.92
C SER A 191 -7.56 7.42 13.60
N SER A 192 -7.67 8.75 13.59
CA SER A 192 -8.92 9.45 13.28
C SER A 192 -9.42 9.11 11.88
N ILE A 193 -8.55 9.21 10.86
CA ILE A 193 -8.94 8.97 9.47
C ILE A 193 -9.26 7.48 9.21
N VAL A 194 -8.54 6.55 9.86
CA VAL A 194 -8.79 5.11 9.70
C VAL A 194 -10.14 4.71 10.30
N ILE A 195 -10.52 5.25 11.46
CA ILE A 195 -11.84 5.02 12.05
C ILE A 195 -12.94 5.58 11.14
N GLU A 196 -12.77 6.79 10.62
CA GLU A 196 -13.76 7.40 9.71
C GLU A 196 -13.89 6.61 8.41
N LEU A 197 -12.79 6.10 7.85
CA LEU A 197 -12.80 5.20 6.69
C LEU A 197 -13.53 3.89 7.00
N ALA A 198 -13.25 3.28 8.15
CA ALA A 198 -13.88 2.02 8.56
C ALA A 198 -15.41 2.17 8.69
N LEU A 199 -15.88 3.26 9.26
CA LEU A 199 -17.30 3.50 9.51
C LEU A 199 -18.04 4.21 8.37
N SER A 200 -17.33 4.66 7.33
CA SER A 200 -17.95 5.24 6.12
C SER A 200 -18.73 4.18 5.32
N PRO A 201 -19.82 4.53 4.65
CA PRO A 201 -20.47 3.65 3.69
C PRO A 201 -19.50 3.30 2.55
N LYS A 202 -19.67 2.12 1.97
CA LYS A 202 -18.75 1.55 0.97
C LYS A 202 -19.39 1.50 -0.41
N SER A 203 -18.64 1.96 -1.44
CA SER A 203 -19.02 1.76 -2.84
C SER A 203 -17.79 1.72 -3.74
N ASN A 204 -17.60 0.62 -4.41
CA ASN A 204 -16.58 0.48 -5.45
C ASN A 204 -17.14 0.65 -6.87
N SER A 205 -18.29 1.33 -7.02
CA SER A 205 -18.97 1.48 -8.31
C SER A 205 -18.12 2.19 -9.36
N ALA A 206 -17.35 3.21 -8.96
CA ALA A 206 -16.44 3.93 -9.85
C ALA A 206 -15.26 3.04 -10.29
N TYR A 207 -14.65 2.31 -9.36
CA TYR A 207 -13.58 1.36 -9.65
C TYR A 207 -14.06 0.27 -10.64
N LEU A 208 -15.22 -0.35 -10.38
CA LEU A 208 -15.78 -1.37 -11.27
C LEU A 208 -16.13 -0.81 -12.66
N ALA A 209 -16.46 0.47 -12.77
CA ALA A 209 -16.72 1.10 -14.06
C ALA A 209 -15.46 1.19 -14.91
N ILE A 210 -14.35 1.69 -14.37
CA ILE A 210 -13.08 1.79 -15.10
C ILE A 210 -12.47 0.40 -15.35
N ASP A 211 -12.56 -0.54 -14.41
CA ASP A 211 -12.08 -1.92 -14.58
C ASP A 211 -12.74 -2.60 -15.80
N LYS A 212 -14.05 -2.41 -15.99
CA LYS A 212 -14.76 -2.91 -17.18
C LYS A 212 -14.26 -2.26 -18.47
N VAL A 213 -14.00 -0.94 -18.46
CA VAL A 213 -13.47 -0.24 -19.62
C VAL A 213 -12.10 -0.77 -19.99
N MET A 214 -11.20 -0.93 -18.99
CA MET A 214 -9.85 -1.45 -19.22
C MET A 214 -9.87 -2.86 -19.80
N LYS A 215 -10.73 -3.73 -19.27
CA LYS A 215 -10.92 -5.09 -19.81
C LYS A 215 -11.44 -5.08 -21.26
N ASP A 216 -12.39 -4.20 -21.59
CA ASP A 216 -12.87 -4.09 -22.96
C ASP A 216 -11.74 -3.63 -23.90
N ILE A 217 -10.92 -2.65 -23.49
CA ILE A 217 -9.78 -2.17 -24.28
C ILE A 217 -8.72 -3.27 -24.46
N GLU A 218 -8.40 -4.01 -23.41
CA GLU A 218 -7.47 -5.15 -23.46
C GLU A 218 -7.96 -6.26 -24.41
N ASN A 219 -9.28 -6.42 -24.53
CA ASN A 219 -9.91 -7.35 -25.46
C ASN A 219 -10.08 -6.77 -26.89
N GLY A 220 -9.46 -5.64 -27.19
CA GLY A 220 -9.44 -5.05 -28.53
C GLY A 220 -10.61 -4.12 -28.83
N CYS A 221 -11.45 -3.75 -27.83
CA CYS A 221 -12.58 -2.84 -28.01
C CYS A 221 -12.13 -1.35 -27.96
N ALA A 222 -11.06 -1.00 -28.65
CA ALA A 222 -10.58 0.38 -28.81
C ALA A 222 -11.08 0.97 -30.14
N TYR A 223 -12.29 1.51 -30.13
CA TYR A 223 -12.97 2.04 -31.30
C TYR A 223 -12.72 3.53 -31.51
N SER A 224 -13.00 4.02 -32.73
CA SER A 224 -12.82 5.43 -33.08
C SER A 224 -13.81 6.34 -32.35
N VAL A 225 -13.33 7.55 -32.01
CA VAL A 225 -14.19 8.58 -31.42
C VAL A 225 -15.28 9.01 -32.43
N PRO A 226 -16.55 9.11 -32.02
CA PRO A 226 -17.63 9.57 -32.89
C PRO A 226 -17.31 10.94 -33.52
N LYS A 227 -17.61 11.09 -34.83
CA LYS A 227 -17.21 12.28 -35.62
C LYS A 227 -17.70 13.59 -35.04
N HIS A 228 -18.90 13.61 -34.43
CA HIS A 228 -19.50 14.82 -33.88
C HIS A 228 -18.95 15.28 -32.54
N ILE A 229 -18.08 14.48 -31.90
CA ILE A 229 -17.41 14.85 -30.63
C ILE A 229 -15.88 14.80 -30.71
N ASN A 230 -15.28 14.56 -31.90
CA ASN A 230 -13.83 14.64 -32.07
C ASN A 230 -13.34 16.11 -32.09
N SER A 231 -12.03 16.33 -32.08
CA SER A 231 -11.43 17.69 -32.02
C SER A 231 -11.77 18.58 -33.21
N THR A 232 -12.18 17.99 -34.35
CA THR A 232 -12.62 18.70 -35.58
C THR A 232 -14.11 18.61 -35.78
N ALA A 233 -14.89 18.46 -34.70
CA ALA A 233 -16.31 18.14 -34.73
C ALA A 233 -17.16 19.17 -35.48
N PHE A 234 -18.00 18.66 -36.36
CA PHE A 234 -19.13 19.41 -36.90
C PHE A 234 -20.44 18.76 -36.43
N GLY A 235 -21.37 19.59 -35.88
CA GLY A 235 -22.66 19.11 -35.40
C GLY A 235 -22.70 18.69 -33.92
N TYR A 236 -21.62 18.99 -33.12
CA TYR A 236 -21.64 18.85 -31.68
C TYR A 236 -22.70 19.77 -31.06
N LYS A 237 -23.58 19.19 -30.23
CA LYS A 237 -24.58 19.95 -29.47
C LYS A 237 -23.95 20.31 -28.13
N TYR A 238 -23.69 21.61 -27.91
CA TYR A 238 -23.07 22.08 -26.68
C TYR A 238 -24.11 22.10 -25.53
N PRO A 239 -23.97 21.30 -24.47
CA PRO A 239 -25.03 21.13 -23.47
C PRO A 239 -25.40 22.42 -22.73
N HIS A 240 -24.50 23.39 -22.59
CA HIS A 240 -24.80 24.66 -21.92
C HIS A 240 -25.75 25.58 -22.70
N ASP A 241 -25.97 25.31 -23.99
CA ASP A 241 -26.96 26.03 -24.79
C ASP A 241 -28.37 25.49 -24.61
N TYR A 242 -28.52 24.40 -23.82
CA TYR A 242 -29.80 23.73 -23.61
C TYR A 242 -30.24 23.84 -22.15
N LYS A 243 -31.55 23.74 -21.94
CA LYS A 243 -32.17 23.76 -20.62
C LYS A 243 -31.56 22.69 -19.72
N ASP A 244 -31.26 23.03 -18.46
CA ASP A 244 -30.67 22.18 -17.44
C ASP A 244 -29.26 21.68 -17.81
N GLY A 245 -28.58 22.32 -18.78
CA GLY A 245 -27.23 21.92 -19.22
C GLY A 245 -27.19 20.49 -19.76
N PHE A 246 -28.26 20.02 -20.39
CA PHE A 246 -28.37 18.66 -20.89
C PHE A 246 -29.01 18.60 -22.29
N VAL A 247 -28.43 17.78 -23.15
CA VAL A 247 -28.93 17.46 -24.48
C VAL A 247 -28.70 16.02 -24.83
N VAL A 248 -29.66 15.41 -25.49
CA VAL A 248 -29.54 14.02 -25.96
C VAL A 248 -28.62 13.99 -27.17
N GLN A 249 -27.48 13.33 -27.01
CA GLN A 249 -26.56 12.94 -28.09
C GLN A 249 -25.76 11.71 -27.66
N GLN A 250 -25.19 11.01 -28.62
CA GLN A 250 -24.35 9.84 -28.36
C GLN A 250 -22.92 10.27 -28.09
N TYR A 251 -22.29 9.68 -27.06
CA TYR A 251 -20.90 9.94 -26.69
C TYR A 251 -19.99 8.70 -26.83
N LEU A 252 -20.56 7.49 -26.68
CA LEU A 252 -19.81 6.27 -26.93
C LEU A 252 -19.68 5.98 -28.42
N PRO A 253 -18.63 5.28 -28.87
CA PRO A 253 -18.55 4.68 -30.19
C PRO A 253 -19.80 3.84 -30.53
N ASP A 254 -20.13 3.71 -31.81
CA ASP A 254 -21.34 3.00 -32.26
C ASP A 254 -21.34 1.53 -31.76
N GLU A 255 -20.20 0.90 -31.75
CA GLU A 255 -20.01 -0.47 -31.29
C GLU A 255 -20.27 -0.65 -29.79
N LEU A 256 -20.17 0.44 -29.01
CA LEU A 256 -20.34 0.45 -27.56
C LEU A 256 -21.61 1.14 -27.08
N VAL A 257 -22.50 1.56 -27.98
CA VAL A 257 -23.71 2.37 -27.65
C VAL A 257 -24.57 1.72 -26.55
N ASN A 258 -24.65 0.39 -26.54
CA ASN A 258 -25.41 -0.38 -25.56
C ASN A 258 -24.59 -0.78 -24.32
N ARG A 259 -23.31 -0.44 -24.27
CA ARG A 259 -22.44 -0.81 -23.16
C ARG A 259 -22.77 0.00 -21.92
N LYS A 260 -22.82 -0.66 -20.76
CA LYS A 260 -23.07 -0.03 -19.47
C LYS A 260 -21.89 -0.27 -18.56
N TYR A 261 -21.06 0.75 -18.39
CA TYR A 261 -19.88 0.70 -17.51
C TYR A 261 -20.23 1.08 -16.07
N TYR A 262 -20.80 2.25 -15.86
CA TYR A 262 -21.19 2.71 -14.53
C TYR A 262 -22.53 2.11 -14.09
N VAL A 263 -22.51 1.46 -12.93
CA VAL A 263 -23.68 0.89 -12.25
C VAL A 263 -23.69 1.44 -10.84
N PRO A 264 -24.50 2.49 -10.56
CA PRO A 264 -24.55 3.10 -9.24
C PRO A 264 -25.06 2.12 -8.19
N LYS A 265 -24.50 2.21 -6.98
CA LYS A 265 -24.98 1.50 -5.80
C LYS A 265 -25.95 2.35 -4.98
N THR A 266 -26.54 1.74 -3.97
CA THR A 266 -27.53 2.40 -3.10
C THR A 266 -27.08 2.44 -1.62
N THR A 267 -25.76 2.38 -1.41
CA THR A 267 -25.17 2.27 -0.08
C THR A 267 -25.09 3.59 0.69
N SER A 268 -25.31 4.73 0.01
CA SER A 268 -25.30 6.05 0.64
C SER A 268 -26.33 6.99 0.01
N LYS A 269 -26.70 8.05 0.76
CA LYS A 269 -27.58 9.09 0.26
C LYS A 269 -27.00 9.82 -0.96
N TYR A 270 -25.69 10.05 -0.95
CA TYR A 270 -25.02 10.72 -2.06
C TYR A 270 -25.07 9.88 -3.34
N GLU A 271 -24.76 8.59 -3.26
CA GLU A 271 -24.77 7.73 -4.45
C GLU A 271 -26.20 7.45 -4.94
N LEU A 272 -27.21 7.48 -4.05
CA LEU A 272 -28.62 7.45 -4.45
C LEU A 272 -28.97 8.66 -5.32
N LEU A 273 -28.54 9.88 -4.94
CA LEU A 273 -28.76 11.07 -5.77
C LEU A 273 -28.05 10.96 -7.14
N LEU A 274 -26.83 10.44 -7.17
CA LEU A 274 -26.14 10.19 -8.44
C LEU A 274 -26.87 9.17 -9.31
N LYS A 275 -27.44 8.14 -8.68
CA LYS A 275 -28.26 7.13 -9.38
C LYS A 275 -29.50 7.76 -10.01
N GLU A 276 -30.25 8.56 -9.27
CA GLU A 276 -31.43 9.27 -9.77
C GLU A 276 -31.09 10.19 -10.96
N MET A 277 -29.99 10.95 -10.83
CA MET A 277 -29.53 11.80 -11.94
C MET A 277 -29.10 10.97 -13.15
N TYR A 278 -28.39 9.87 -12.94
CA TYR A 278 -27.97 8.97 -14.02
C TYR A 278 -29.15 8.36 -14.75
N GLU A 279 -30.17 7.85 -14.03
CA GLU A 279 -31.36 7.24 -14.58
C GLU A 279 -32.22 8.26 -15.32
N LYS A 280 -32.43 9.45 -14.74
CA LYS A 280 -33.15 10.57 -15.40
C LYS A 280 -32.54 10.93 -16.76
N ARG A 281 -31.22 11.06 -16.84
CA ARG A 281 -30.52 11.39 -18.08
C ARG A 281 -30.46 10.22 -19.06
N LYS A 282 -30.46 8.98 -18.59
CA LYS A 282 -30.49 7.81 -19.46
C LYS A 282 -31.87 7.56 -20.08
N ASN A 283 -32.92 7.79 -19.32
CA ASN A 283 -34.29 7.62 -19.78
C ASN A 283 -34.78 8.77 -20.70
N ALA A 284 -34.03 9.88 -20.75
CA ALA A 284 -34.25 10.96 -21.68
C ALA A 284 -33.67 10.70 -23.08
N LYS A 285 -32.88 9.62 -23.23
CA LYS A 285 -32.36 9.14 -24.52
C LYS A 285 -33.37 8.28 -25.22
#